data_6f98e226220b0fa91024a39fe3e0be62
#
_entry.id   6f98e226220b0fa91024a39fe3e0be62
#
_cell.length_a   1.000
_cell.length_b   1.000
_cell.length_c   1.000
_cell.angle_alpha   90.00
_cell.angle_beta   90.00
_cell.angle_gamma   90.00
#
_symmetry.space_group_name_H-M   'P 1'
#
loop_
_entity.id
_entity.type
_entity.pdbx_description
1 polymer ?
#
loop_
_entity_poly.entity_id
_entity_poly.type
_entity_poly.pdbx_seq_one_letter_code
_entity_poly.pdbx_strand_id
1 'polypeptide(L)'
;MGKIPDQAGLAEGLDSTLPAPAVDDSVREAEERRWTPAKIGLWVAISLLGAVAWFMLALVRGETVNAIWFVFAAVCTYLIGYRFYSKVIERYLLKPDDRRATPAEYKADGKDYVRTDRNVLFGHHFAAIAGAGPLVGPVIAAQMGYLPGTIWIIIGVVLAGAVQDYLVMFFSMRRGGRSLG
;
A
#
# COMPACT_ATOMS: atom_id res chain seq x y z
N MET A 1 17.87 -33.01 -22.03
CA MET A 1 18.40 -31.63 -22.05
C MET A 1 17.68 -30.93 -23.18
N GLY A 2 16.45 -30.46 -22.90
CA GLY A 2 15.59 -29.78 -23.88
C GLY A 2 16.05 -28.34 -24.06
N LYS A 3 16.30 -27.93 -25.30
CA LYS A 3 16.58 -26.54 -25.65
C LYS A 3 15.40 -25.67 -25.24
N ILE A 4 15.64 -24.72 -24.36
CA ILE A 4 14.71 -23.63 -24.07
C ILE A 4 14.61 -22.80 -25.36
N PRO A 5 13.39 -22.55 -25.90
CA PRO A 5 13.26 -21.70 -27.07
C PRO A 5 13.81 -20.31 -26.78
N ASP A 6 14.53 -19.77 -27.74
CA ASP A 6 15.10 -18.42 -27.71
C ASP A 6 14.00 -17.39 -27.44
N GLN A 7 13.99 -16.86 -26.22
CA GLN A 7 13.03 -15.86 -25.77
C GLN A 7 13.30 -14.47 -26.38
N ALA A 8 14.44 -14.27 -27.03
CA ALA A 8 14.78 -13.01 -27.67
C ALA A 8 13.85 -12.69 -28.87
N GLY A 9 13.40 -13.71 -29.59
CA GLY A 9 12.46 -13.53 -30.70
C GLY A 9 11.02 -13.16 -30.29
N LEU A 10 10.64 -13.43 -29.04
CA LEU A 10 9.32 -13.06 -28.53
C LEU A 10 9.27 -11.59 -28.06
N ALA A 11 10.42 -11.01 -27.75
CA ALA A 11 10.49 -9.62 -27.28
C ALA A 11 10.44 -8.59 -28.43
N GLU A 12 10.87 -8.97 -29.63
CA GLU A 12 10.85 -8.09 -30.81
C GLU A 12 9.47 -7.96 -31.47
N GLY A 13 8.53 -8.87 -31.17
CA GLY A 13 7.19 -8.87 -31.76
C GLY A 13 6.09 -8.28 -30.86
N LEU A 14 6.39 -7.89 -29.63
CA LEU A 14 5.39 -7.26 -28.77
C LEU A 14 5.37 -5.76 -29.07
N ASP A 15 4.63 -5.40 -30.10
CA ASP A 15 4.25 -4.02 -30.39
C ASP A 15 3.61 -3.42 -29.13
N SER A 16 4.25 -2.38 -28.59
CA SER A 16 3.76 -1.64 -27.42
C SER A 16 2.40 -0.96 -27.65
N THR A 17 1.88 -1.07 -28.88
CA THR A 17 0.59 -0.53 -29.31
C THR A 17 -0.53 -1.58 -29.25
N LEU A 18 -0.22 -2.87 -29.00
CA LEU A 18 -1.27 -3.87 -28.87
C LEU A 18 -2.07 -3.62 -27.60
N PRO A 19 -3.39 -3.53 -27.67
CA PRO A 19 -4.22 -3.43 -26.48
C PRO A 19 -4.00 -4.69 -25.63
N ALA A 20 -3.71 -4.49 -24.37
CA ALA A 20 -3.63 -5.60 -23.42
C ALA A 20 -4.91 -6.44 -23.50
N PRO A 21 -4.80 -7.78 -23.31
CA PRO A 21 -5.97 -8.65 -23.36
C PRO A 21 -7.05 -8.11 -22.41
N ALA A 22 -8.28 -8.04 -22.89
CA ALA A 22 -9.41 -7.55 -22.13
C ALA A 22 -9.53 -8.35 -20.81
N VAL A 23 -9.41 -7.66 -19.71
CA VAL A 23 -9.73 -8.23 -18.39
C VAL A 23 -11.23 -8.52 -18.39
N ASP A 24 -11.60 -9.72 -17.96
CA ASP A 24 -12.97 -10.16 -17.85
C ASP A 24 -13.76 -9.14 -17.00
N ASP A 25 -14.85 -8.62 -17.54
CA ASP A 25 -15.69 -7.62 -16.88
C ASP A 25 -16.26 -8.12 -15.54
N SER A 26 -16.32 -9.44 -15.35
CA SER A 26 -16.70 -10.09 -14.08
C SER A 26 -15.78 -9.69 -12.91
N VAL A 27 -14.50 -9.40 -13.16
CA VAL A 27 -13.55 -8.95 -12.15
C VAL A 27 -13.84 -7.49 -11.73
N ARG A 28 -14.32 -6.68 -12.67
CA ARG A 28 -14.73 -5.28 -12.40
C ARG A 28 -16.02 -5.23 -11.58
N GLU A 29 -17.00 -6.07 -11.92
CA GLU A 29 -18.27 -6.14 -11.20
C GLU A 29 -18.09 -6.64 -9.75
N ALA A 30 -17.12 -7.51 -9.51
CA ALA A 30 -16.79 -7.96 -8.16
C ALA A 30 -16.22 -6.84 -7.27
N GLU A 31 -15.54 -5.86 -7.87
CA GLU A 31 -14.95 -4.73 -7.15
C GLU A 31 -15.94 -3.60 -6.89
N GLU A 32 -16.95 -3.44 -7.74
CA GLU A 32 -18.09 -2.52 -7.55
C GLU A 32 -19.15 -3.06 -6.58
N ARG A 33 -18.85 -4.11 -5.83
CA ARG A 33 -19.77 -4.71 -4.87
C ARG A 33 -20.35 -3.63 -3.95
N ARG A 34 -21.62 -3.30 -4.17
CA ARG A 34 -22.42 -2.31 -3.45
C ARG A 34 -22.13 -2.32 -1.94
N TRP A 35 -22.06 -1.14 -1.37
CA TRP A 35 -21.98 -0.96 0.07
C TRP A 35 -23.15 -1.65 0.74
N THR A 36 -22.90 -2.76 1.40
CA THR A 36 -23.94 -3.45 2.20
C THR A 36 -24.09 -2.69 3.52
N PRO A 37 -25.30 -2.64 4.11
CA PRO A 37 -25.52 -2.01 5.41
C PRO A 37 -24.54 -2.50 6.47
N ALA A 38 -24.20 -3.79 6.45
CA ALA A 38 -23.22 -4.37 7.35
C ALA A 38 -21.80 -3.77 7.17
N LYS A 39 -21.38 -3.50 5.94
CA LYS A 39 -20.09 -2.84 5.67
C LYS A 39 -20.09 -1.38 6.14
N ILE A 40 -21.20 -0.68 5.92
CA ILE A 40 -21.35 0.69 6.42
C ILE A 40 -21.27 0.69 7.94
N GLY A 41 -22.01 -0.19 8.61
CA GLY A 41 -21.98 -0.34 10.05
C GLY A 41 -20.58 -0.64 10.59
N LEU A 42 -19.83 -1.53 9.92
CA LEU A 42 -18.45 -1.84 10.28
C LEU A 42 -17.54 -0.59 10.21
N TRP A 43 -17.62 0.19 9.12
CA TRP A 43 -16.79 1.38 8.96
C TRP A 43 -17.16 2.49 9.93
N VAL A 44 -18.44 2.64 10.24
CA VAL A 44 -18.92 3.55 11.28
C VAL A 44 -18.37 3.14 12.64
N ALA A 45 -18.42 1.86 12.98
CA ALA A 45 -17.85 1.34 14.24
C ALA A 45 -16.34 1.58 14.34
N ILE A 46 -15.58 1.33 13.25
CA ILE A 46 -14.14 1.61 13.20
C ILE A 46 -13.87 3.12 13.39
N SER A 47 -14.65 3.97 12.75
CA SER A 47 -14.50 5.42 12.89
C SER A 47 -14.80 5.93 14.28
N LEU A 48 -15.85 5.41 14.92
CA LEU A 48 -16.21 5.76 16.29
C LEU A 48 -15.14 5.27 17.29
N LEU A 49 -14.66 4.04 17.13
CA LEU A 49 -13.58 3.50 17.96
C LEU A 49 -12.32 4.35 17.83
N GLY A 50 -11.95 4.73 16.61
CA GLY A 50 -10.81 5.62 16.36
C GLY A 50 -11.00 6.99 17.00
N ALA A 51 -12.19 7.59 16.89
CA ALA A 51 -12.50 8.87 17.51
C ALA A 51 -12.41 8.80 19.03
N VAL A 52 -12.97 7.74 19.65
CA VAL A 52 -12.86 7.52 21.09
C VAL A 52 -11.41 7.35 21.51
N ALA A 53 -10.62 6.57 20.79
CA ALA A 53 -9.21 6.35 21.09
C ALA A 53 -8.40 7.67 21.04
N TRP A 54 -8.60 8.49 20.02
CA TRP A 54 -7.98 9.81 19.92
C TRP A 54 -8.44 10.77 21.02
N PHE A 55 -9.73 10.73 21.36
CA PHE A 55 -10.29 11.53 22.44
C PHE A 55 -9.67 11.16 23.78
N MET A 56 -9.52 9.87 24.06
CA MET A 56 -8.86 9.38 25.29
C MET A 56 -7.40 9.83 25.36
N LEU A 57 -6.66 9.76 24.25
CA LEU A 57 -5.28 10.26 24.17
C LEU A 57 -5.19 11.78 24.42
N ALA A 58 -6.19 12.54 23.99
CA ALA A 58 -6.23 14.00 24.15
C ALA A 58 -6.59 14.43 25.57
N LEU A 59 -7.46 13.67 26.27
CA LEU A 59 -7.92 13.99 27.62
C LEU A 59 -6.90 13.65 28.71
N VAL A 60 -6.10 12.61 28.51
CA VAL A 60 -5.15 12.13 29.52
C VAL A 60 -3.97 13.11 29.62
N ARG A 61 -4.07 14.07 30.51
CA ARG A 61 -3.02 15.02 30.83
C ARG A 61 -2.39 14.66 32.17
N GLY A 62 -1.17 14.12 32.14
CA GLY A 62 -0.38 13.88 33.35
C GLY A 62 -0.47 12.50 33.96
N GLU A 63 -1.29 11.60 33.40
CA GLU A 63 -1.34 10.19 33.80
C GLU A 63 -0.61 9.29 32.79
N THR A 64 -0.26 8.08 33.22
CA THR A 64 0.32 7.07 32.31
C THR A 64 -0.70 6.65 31.28
N VAL A 65 -0.48 7.05 30.03
CA VAL A 65 -1.36 6.66 28.90
C VAL A 65 -1.21 5.17 28.65
N ASN A 66 -2.32 4.45 28.66
CA ASN A 66 -2.31 3.03 28.32
C ASN A 66 -2.00 2.85 26.83
N ALA A 67 -0.97 2.06 26.51
CA ALA A 67 -0.52 1.78 25.15
C ALA A 67 -1.64 1.25 24.24
N ILE A 68 -2.69 0.64 24.79
CA ILE A 68 -3.81 0.11 24.02
C ILE A 68 -4.55 1.20 23.23
N TRP A 69 -4.66 2.42 23.77
CA TRP A 69 -5.29 3.54 23.08
C TRP A 69 -4.49 4.01 21.87
N PHE A 70 -3.15 3.97 21.97
CA PHE A 70 -2.28 4.24 20.81
C PHE A 70 -2.49 3.22 19.71
N VAL A 71 -2.61 1.94 20.08
CA VAL A 71 -2.84 0.87 19.11
C VAL A 71 -4.18 1.07 18.41
N PHE A 72 -5.27 1.31 19.14
CA PHE A 72 -6.57 1.55 18.52
C PHE A 72 -6.59 2.81 17.66
N ALA A 73 -6.02 3.91 18.12
CA ALA A 73 -5.92 5.13 17.33
C ALA A 73 -5.17 4.89 16.02
N ALA A 74 -4.01 4.22 16.08
CA ALA A 74 -3.20 3.91 14.90
C ALA A 74 -3.93 2.96 13.94
N VAL A 75 -4.39 1.82 14.42
CA VAL A 75 -5.05 0.81 13.59
C VAL A 75 -6.30 1.36 12.90
N CYS A 76 -7.17 2.05 13.64
CA CYS A 76 -8.38 2.65 13.06
C CYS A 76 -8.01 3.71 12.01
N THR A 77 -7.02 4.56 12.28
CA THR A 77 -6.57 5.60 11.34
C THR A 77 -6.00 4.96 10.07
N TYR A 78 -5.18 3.91 10.19
CA TYR A 78 -4.60 3.20 9.05
C TYR A 78 -5.66 2.48 8.22
N LEU A 79 -6.63 1.82 8.86
CA LEU A 79 -7.73 1.17 8.15
C LEU A 79 -8.57 2.17 7.35
N ILE A 80 -8.89 3.32 7.95
CA ILE A 80 -9.62 4.39 7.28
C ILE A 80 -8.78 4.97 6.13
N GLY A 81 -7.51 5.26 6.37
CA GLY A 81 -6.59 5.75 5.36
C GLY A 81 -6.46 4.78 4.18
N TYR A 82 -6.24 3.50 4.47
CA TYR A 82 -6.18 2.46 3.44
C TYR A 82 -7.49 2.36 2.65
N ARG A 83 -8.64 2.38 3.33
CA ARG A 83 -9.92 2.14 2.66
C ARG A 83 -10.42 3.32 1.82
N PHE A 84 -10.20 4.54 2.28
CA PHE A 84 -10.75 5.74 1.66
C PHE A 84 -9.68 6.57 0.94
N TYR A 85 -8.62 6.93 1.63
CA TYR A 85 -7.60 7.82 1.10
C TYR A 85 -6.80 7.19 -0.06
N SER A 86 -6.40 5.92 0.07
CA SER A 86 -5.70 5.23 -1.02
C SER A 86 -6.56 5.14 -2.28
N LYS A 87 -7.87 4.92 -2.14
CA LYS A 87 -8.79 4.88 -3.29
C LYS A 87 -8.98 6.26 -3.96
N VAL A 88 -8.90 7.33 -3.20
CA VAL A 88 -8.90 8.68 -3.78
C VAL A 88 -7.66 8.89 -4.65
N ILE A 89 -6.49 8.51 -4.13
CA ILE A 89 -5.22 8.60 -4.88
C ILE A 89 -5.26 7.73 -6.13
N GLU A 90 -5.68 6.47 -5.99
CA GLU A 90 -5.81 5.53 -7.09
C GLU A 90 -6.73 6.06 -8.19
N ARG A 91 -7.92 6.51 -7.83
CA ARG A 91 -8.96 6.92 -8.78
C ARG A 91 -8.68 8.27 -9.45
N TYR A 92 -8.16 9.23 -8.71
CA TYR A 92 -8.01 10.60 -9.20
C TYR A 92 -6.60 10.94 -9.66
N LEU A 93 -5.57 10.44 -9.00
CA LEU A 93 -4.19 10.77 -9.32
C LEU A 93 -3.54 9.76 -10.28
N LEU A 94 -3.58 8.48 -9.96
CA LEU A 94 -2.75 7.50 -10.63
C LEU A 94 -3.46 6.77 -11.75
N LYS A 95 -4.74 6.50 -11.61
CA LYS A 95 -5.57 5.78 -12.58
C LYS A 95 -4.83 4.56 -13.14
N PRO A 96 -4.47 3.57 -12.30
CA PRO A 96 -3.77 2.38 -12.76
C PRO A 96 -4.63 1.67 -13.81
N ASP A 97 -3.98 1.16 -14.83
CA ASP A 97 -4.62 0.34 -15.86
C ASP A 97 -4.25 -1.12 -15.61
N ASP A 98 -5.19 -1.87 -15.07
CA ASP A 98 -5.02 -3.29 -14.74
C ASP A 98 -4.89 -4.18 -15.99
N ARG A 99 -5.18 -3.65 -17.17
CA ARG A 99 -5.01 -4.34 -18.45
C ARG A 99 -3.57 -4.33 -18.93
N ARG A 100 -2.72 -3.52 -18.33
CA ARG A 100 -1.33 -3.39 -18.74
C ARG A 100 -0.46 -4.47 -18.10
N ALA A 101 0.19 -5.28 -18.92
CA ALA A 101 1.15 -6.26 -18.46
C ALA A 101 2.25 -5.63 -17.59
N THR A 102 2.63 -6.30 -16.51
CA THR A 102 3.69 -5.85 -15.62
C THR A 102 5.07 -6.18 -16.18
N PRO A 103 6.13 -5.44 -15.80
CA PRO A 103 7.49 -5.76 -16.24
C PRO A 103 7.91 -7.21 -15.94
N ALA A 104 7.44 -7.79 -14.83
CA ALA A 104 7.68 -9.18 -14.49
C ALA A 104 7.00 -10.18 -15.44
N GLU A 105 6.06 -9.73 -16.28
CA GLU A 105 5.40 -10.56 -17.27
C GLU A 105 6.10 -10.49 -18.63
N TYR A 106 6.34 -9.27 -19.13
CA TYR A 106 6.90 -9.12 -20.49
C TYR A 106 8.44 -9.11 -20.54
N LYS A 107 9.13 -8.92 -19.40
CA LYS A 107 10.58 -8.98 -19.28
C LYS A 107 11.08 -10.16 -18.46
N ALA A 108 10.24 -11.18 -18.22
CA ALA A 108 10.61 -12.32 -17.40
C ALA A 108 11.90 -12.98 -17.89
N ASP A 109 12.99 -12.81 -17.14
CA ASP A 109 14.31 -13.37 -17.44
C ASP A 109 14.76 -14.43 -16.41
N GLY A 110 13.96 -14.62 -15.36
CA GLY A 110 14.25 -15.54 -14.27
C GLY A 110 15.38 -15.09 -13.33
N LYS A 111 15.88 -13.86 -13.50
CA LYS A 111 16.93 -13.25 -12.65
C LYS A 111 16.44 -11.95 -12.03
N ASP A 112 16.30 -10.91 -12.86
CA ASP A 112 15.91 -9.57 -12.42
C ASP A 112 14.39 -9.38 -12.47
N TYR A 113 13.72 -10.10 -13.37
CA TYR A 113 12.28 -10.03 -13.57
C TYR A 113 11.66 -11.42 -13.40
N VAL A 114 11.17 -11.68 -12.21
CA VAL A 114 10.56 -12.96 -11.83
C VAL A 114 9.12 -12.73 -11.39
N ARG A 115 8.19 -13.54 -11.94
CA ARG A 115 6.83 -13.58 -11.43
C ARG A 115 6.85 -14.13 -10.01
N THR A 116 6.42 -13.33 -9.07
CA THR A 116 6.47 -13.64 -7.65
C THR A 116 5.05 -13.72 -7.08
N ASP A 117 4.82 -14.67 -6.18
CA ASP A 117 3.57 -14.76 -5.44
C ASP A 117 3.30 -13.48 -4.64
N ARG A 118 2.03 -13.09 -4.60
CA ARG A 118 1.57 -11.87 -3.95
C ARG A 118 1.99 -11.78 -2.47
N ASN A 119 1.92 -12.88 -1.75
CA ASN A 119 2.25 -12.89 -0.32
C ASN A 119 3.76 -12.77 -0.11
N VAL A 120 4.55 -13.41 -0.97
CA VAL A 120 6.01 -13.30 -0.95
C VAL A 120 6.43 -11.87 -1.28
N LEU A 121 5.84 -11.25 -2.29
CA LEU A 121 6.10 -9.86 -2.67
C LEU A 121 5.74 -8.90 -1.53
N PHE A 122 4.59 -9.12 -0.89
CA PHE A 122 4.19 -8.34 0.29
C PHE A 122 5.20 -8.48 1.43
N GLY A 123 5.64 -9.70 1.73
CA GLY A 123 6.65 -9.96 2.76
C GLY A 123 7.99 -9.26 2.49
N HIS A 124 8.46 -9.28 1.25
CA HIS A 124 9.66 -8.57 0.83
C HIS A 124 9.53 -7.06 0.98
N HIS A 125 8.43 -6.50 0.52
CA HIS A 125 8.17 -5.07 0.62
C HIS A 125 8.08 -4.62 2.08
N PHE A 126 7.36 -5.37 2.90
CA PHE A 126 7.28 -5.12 4.34
C PHE A 126 8.64 -5.17 5.02
N ALA A 127 9.46 -6.18 4.72
CA ALA A 127 10.79 -6.32 5.30
C ALA A 127 11.73 -5.16 4.89
N ALA A 128 11.60 -4.66 3.66
CA ALA A 128 12.38 -3.52 3.19
C ALA A 128 12.02 -2.21 3.93
N ILE A 129 10.74 -2.02 4.25
CA ILE A 129 10.25 -0.83 4.97
C ILE A 129 10.55 -0.94 6.47
N ALA A 130 10.38 -2.13 7.07
CA ALA A 130 10.56 -2.36 8.50
C ALA A 130 12.05 -2.43 8.93
N GLY A 131 12.88 -1.57 8.37
CA GLY A 131 14.31 -1.48 8.70
C GLY A 131 14.61 -0.74 10.01
N ALA A 132 15.87 -0.43 10.24
CA ALA A 132 16.33 0.22 11.46
C ALA A 132 15.74 1.63 11.70
N GLY A 133 15.46 2.38 10.63
CA GLY A 133 14.86 3.71 10.72
C GLY A 133 13.52 3.74 11.45
N PRO A 134 12.52 2.92 11.03
CA PRO A 134 11.24 2.81 11.71
C PRO A 134 11.30 2.30 13.14
N LEU A 135 12.35 1.61 13.55
CA LEU A 135 12.56 1.18 14.93
C LEU A 135 13.14 2.30 15.80
N VAL A 136 14.15 2.99 15.31
CA VAL A 136 14.88 4.02 16.08
C VAL A 136 14.15 5.36 16.08
N GLY A 137 13.52 5.73 14.95
CA GLY A 137 12.82 7.00 14.79
C GLY A 137 11.77 7.28 15.86
N PRO A 138 10.83 6.35 16.12
CA PRO A 138 9.82 6.51 17.18
C PRO A 138 10.42 6.64 18.58
N VAL A 139 11.51 5.94 18.87
CA VAL A 139 12.20 6.04 20.16
C VAL A 139 12.78 7.42 20.37
N ILE A 140 13.41 7.99 19.35
CA ILE A 140 13.94 9.37 19.39
C ILE A 140 12.79 10.37 19.49
N ALA A 141 11.73 10.19 18.72
CA ALA A 141 10.56 11.06 18.75
C ALA A 141 9.87 11.06 20.12
N ALA A 142 9.86 9.93 20.83
CA ALA A 142 9.30 9.83 22.17
C ALA A 142 10.06 10.70 23.20
N GLN A 143 11.33 11.00 22.97
CA GLN A 143 12.11 11.90 23.84
C GLN A 143 11.62 13.36 23.75
N MET A 144 10.96 13.74 22.66
CA MET A 144 10.35 15.06 22.49
C MET A 144 8.92 15.15 23.06
N GLY A 145 8.43 14.08 23.63
CA GLY A 145 7.07 13.95 24.14
C GLY A 145 6.24 12.98 23.30
N TYR A 146 5.38 12.22 23.97
CA TYR A 146 4.65 11.14 23.29
C TYR A 146 3.60 11.63 22.29
N LEU A 147 2.86 12.69 22.59
CA LEU A 147 1.74 13.14 21.77
C LEU A 147 2.18 13.73 20.43
N PRO A 148 3.12 14.69 20.36
CA PRO A 148 3.61 15.21 19.10
C PRO A 148 4.22 14.12 18.21
N GLY A 149 5.03 13.22 18.79
CA GLY A 149 5.63 12.10 18.07
C GLY A 149 4.59 11.14 17.52
N THR A 150 3.59 10.79 18.31
CA THR A 150 2.50 9.89 17.91
C THR A 150 1.68 10.48 16.76
N ILE A 151 1.26 11.74 16.88
CA ILE A 151 0.50 12.42 15.81
C ILE A 151 1.32 12.44 14.52
N TRP A 152 2.60 12.81 14.60
CA TRP A 152 3.47 12.88 13.44
C TRP A 152 3.64 11.52 12.76
N ILE A 153 3.86 10.45 13.55
CA ILE A 153 4.02 9.10 13.00
C ILE A 153 2.72 8.62 12.35
N ILE A 154 1.58 8.72 13.03
CA ILE A 154 0.32 8.18 12.51
C ILE A 154 -0.13 8.95 11.27
N ILE A 155 -0.11 10.27 11.30
CA ILE A 155 -0.50 11.12 10.17
C ILE A 155 0.54 11.01 9.05
N GLY A 156 1.82 11.02 9.37
CA GLY A 156 2.90 10.91 8.41
C GLY A 156 2.87 9.60 7.61
N VAL A 157 2.57 8.49 8.26
CA VAL A 157 2.42 7.19 7.58
C VAL A 157 1.25 7.23 6.60
N VAL A 158 0.10 7.78 6.98
CA VAL A 158 -1.08 7.83 6.11
C VAL A 158 -0.89 8.81 4.96
N LEU A 159 -0.45 10.04 5.23
CA LEU A 159 -0.42 11.09 4.22
C LEU A 159 0.84 11.08 3.35
N ALA A 160 1.96 10.65 3.89
CA ALA A 160 3.23 10.66 3.18
C ALA A 160 3.78 9.27 2.90
N GLY A 161 3.97 8.42 3.90
CA GLY A 161 4.63 7.13 3.74
C GLY A 161 3.91 6.22 2.76
N ALA A 162 2.63 5.95 3.00
CA ALA A 162 1.84 5.07 2.13
C ALA A 162 1.69 5.62 0.71
N VAL A 163 1.59 6.94 0.56
CA VAL A 163 1.53 7.60 -0.75
C VAL A 163 2.85 7.49 -1.48
N GLN A 164 3.97 7.75 -0.79
CA GLN A 164 5.30 7.63 -1.36
C GLN A 164 5.55 6.22 -1.89
N ASP A 165 5.30 5.20 -1.08
CA ASP A 165 5.51 3.81 -1.47
C ASP A 165 4.65 3.43 -2.68
N TYR A 166 3.38 3.82 -2.68
CA TYR A 166 2.49 3.56 -3.80
C TYR A 166 2.96 4.27 -5.08
N LEU A 167 3.38 5.54 -4.99
CA LEU A 167 3.92 6.29 -6.12
C LEU A 167 5.20 5.68 -6.66
N VAL A 168 6.14 5.29 -5.80
CA VAL A 168 7.40 4.66 -6.18
C VAL A 168 7.14 3.37 -6.95
N MET A 169 6.28 2.49 -6.42
CA MET A 169 5.91 1.24 -7.09
C MET A 169 5.21 1.50 -8.43
N PHE A 170 4.27 2.42 -8.47
CA PHE A 170 3.53 2.77 -9.68
C PHE A 170 4.45 3.31 -10.78
N PHE A 171 5.32 4.27 -10.47
CA PHE A 171 6.26 4.82 -11.45
C PHE A 171 7.33 3.82 -11.87
N SER A 172 7.80 2.97 -10.97
CA SER A 172 8.72 1.89 -11.29
C SER A 172 8.10 0.94 -12.32
N MET A 173 6.88 0.48 -12.09
CA MET A 173 6.16 -0.38 -13.03
C MET A 173 5.94 0.30 -14.38
N ARG A 174 5.60 1.59 -14.40
CA ARG A 174 5.39 2.37 -15.62
C ARG A 174 6.68 2.57 -16.43
N ARG A 175 7.83 2.57 -15.78
CA ARG A 175 9.16 2.73 -16.40
C ARG A 175 9.88 1.41 -16.62
N GLY A 176 9.16 0.31 -16.71
CA GLY A 176 9.72 -1.00 -17.05
C GLY A 176 10.47 -1.66 -15.90
N GLY A 177 10.06 -1.43 -14.65
CA GLY A 177 10.63 -2.06 -13.44
C GLY A 177 11.99 -1.49 -13.04
N ARG A 178 12.30 -0.26 -13.44
CA ARG A 178 13.57 0.40 -13.08
C ARG A 178 13.47 1.01 -11.68
N SER A 179 14.59 1.03 -10.97
CA SER A 179 14.75 1.81 -9.75
C SER A 179 14.52 3.29 -10.03
N LEU A 180 13.98 4.02 -9.06
CA LEU A 180 13.79 5.47 -9.11
C LEU A 180 14.94 6.24 -8.42
N GLY A 181 15.98 5.52 -7.99
CA GLY A 181 17.19 6.10 -7.43
C GLY A 181 18.23 6.46 -8.49
#